data_37857f40282aa8d9becf6208150a6cbd
#
_entry.id   37857f40282aa8d9becf6208150a6cbd
#
_cell.length_a   1.000
_cell.length_b   1.000
_cell.length_c   1.000
_cell.angle_alpha   90.00
_cell.angle_beta   90.00
_cell.angle_gamma   90.00
#
_symmetry.space_group_name_H-M   'P 1'
#
loop_
_entity.id
_entity.type
_entity.pdbx_description
1 polymer ?
#
loop_
_entity_poly.entity_id
_entity_poly.type
_entity_poly.pdbx_seq_one_letter_code
_entity_poly.pdbx_strand_id
1 'polypeptide(L)'
;METSLYMPVKRFLEGFGYTVKGEIGRCDLVGLRDDDPTVVVIGELKLSFNLELILQGVDRLSLGDEIWLAAPLSARGKGRENDPRYRNLCRRLGFGLLGVSKVGHVEVLVSPVAPTPRKDPRRRSRLVDEHKRRRGDPALGGSTRKPIMTAYRQQALACAAAMSAAPQRPRDLKPSCPDAQKILHRNVYGWFERAERGVYALTETGRSALATWQPEPAVRELSIGP
;
A
#
# COMPACT_ATOMS: atom_id res chain seq x y z
N MET A 1 -18.92 0.65 -27.11
CA MET A 1 -20.08 0.44 -26.21
C MET A 1 -19.79 -0.77 -25.31
N GLU A 2 -20.32 -0.82 -24.09
CA GLU A 2 -20.14 -1.99 -23.19
C GLU A 2 -20.67 -3.28 -23.82
N THR A 3 -21.71 -3.17 -24.66
CA THR A 3 -22.26 -4.28 -25.45
C THR A 3 -21.24 -4.98 -26.37
N SER A 4 -20.14 -4.33 -26.76
CA SER A 4 -19.09 -4.98 -27.56
C SER A 4 -18.28 -6.01 -26.77
N LEU A 5 -18.31 -5.94 -25.43
CA LEU A 5 -17.64 -6.88 -24.54
C LEU A 5 -18.48 -8.13 -24.28
N TYR A 6 -19.80 -8.03 -24.45
CA TYR A 6 -20.74 -9.08 -24.10
C TYR A 6 -20.41 -10.41 -24.80
N MET A 7 -20.33 -10.43 -26.12
CA MET A 7 -20.11 -11.67 -26.85
C MET A 7 -18.74 -12.31 -26.61
N PRO A 8 -17.63 -11.56 -26.55
CA PRO A 8 -16.34 -12.12 -26.16
C PRO A 8 -16.35 -12.76 -24.78
N VAL A 9 -16.88 -12.07 -23.76
CA VAL A 9 -16.91 -12.57 -22.38
C VAL A 9 -17.89 -13.73 -22.24
N LYS A 10 -19.05 -13.68 -22.90
CA LYS A 10 -20.01 -14.79 -22.94
C LYS A 10 -19.34 -16.05 -23.48
N ARG A 11 -18.71 -16.00 -24.65
CA ARG A 11 -18.03 -17.16 -25.28
C ARG A 11 -16.89 -17.69 -24.39
N PHE A 12 -16.17 -16.78 -23.73
CA PHE A 12 -15.12 -17.16 -22.79
C PHE A 12 -15.69 -18.00 -21.64
N LEU A 13 -16.78 -17.57 -21.00
CA LEU A 13 -17.42 -18.31 -19.90
C LEU A 13 -18.08 -19.60 -20.40
N GLU A 14 -18.70 -19.59 -21.57
CA GLU A 14 -19.26 -20.79 -22.21
C GLU A 14 -18.18 -21.84 -22.47
N GLY A 15 -16.94 -21.42 -22.76
CA GLY A 15 -15.79 -22.31 -22.90
C GLY A 15 -15.41 -23.04 -21.59
N PHE A 16 -15.86 -22.58 -20.44
CA PHE A 16 -15.74 -23.27 -19.14
C PHE A 16 -16.99 -24.08 -18.76
N GLY A 17 -17.91 -24.29 -19.71
CA GLY A 17 -19.10 -25.10 -19.51
C GLY A 17 -20.29 -24.37 -18.88
N TYR A 18 -20.23 -23.03 -18.78
CA TYR A 18 -21.39 -22.26 -18.30
C TYR A 18 -22.42 -22.03 -19.40
N THR A 19 -23.70 -22.09 -19.05
CA THR A 19 -24.79 -21.57 -19.88
C THR A 19 -25.00 -20.11 -19.53
N VAL A 20 -24.62 -19.18 -20.44
CA VAL A 20 -24.54 -17.75 -20.13
C VAL A 20 -25.68 -16.96 -20.76
N LYS A 21 -26.36 -16.12 -19.96
CA LYS A 21 -27.39 -15.17 -20.39
C LYS A 21 -27.05 -13.76 -19.90
N GLY A 22 -27.48 -12.75 -20.66
CA GLY A 22 -27.26 -11.32 -20.31
C GLY A 22 -28.44 -10.72 -19.57
N GLU A 23 -28.20 -9.59 -18.89
CA GLU A 23 -29.19 -8.74 -18.26
C GLU A 23 -30.11 -9.46 -17.27
N ILE A 24 -29.53 -10.32 -16.41
CA ILE A 24 -30.30 -11.05 -15.39
C ILE A 24 -30.04 -10.44 -14.02
N GLY A 25 -31.09 -10.03 -13.30
CA GLY A 25 -30.98 -9.53 -11.93
C GLY A 25 -30.08 -8.30 -11.77
N ARG A 26 -30.03 -7.43 -12.78
CA ARG A 26 -29.14 -6.26 -12.89
C ARG A 26 -27.65 -6.63 -13.05
N CYS A 27 -27.34 -7.86 -13.42
CA CYS A 27 -25.99 -8.29 -13.78
C CYS A 27 -25.86 -8.27 -15.31
N ASP A 28 -24.73 -7.82 -15.84
CA ASP A 28 -24.49 -7.77 -17.29
C ASP A 28 -24.47 -9.17 -17.91
N LEU A 29 -23.90 -10.16 -17.18
CA LEU A 29 -23.92 -11.58 -17.54
C LEU A 29 -24.14 -12.45 -16.31
N VAL A 30 -24.92 -13.50 -16.46
CA VAL A 30 -25.06 -14.59 -15.50
C VAL A 30 -24.90 -15.91 -16.23
N GLY A 31 -23.98 -16.75 -15.75
CA GLY A 31 -23.76 -18.11 -16.24
C GLY A 31 -24.06 -19.14 -15.17
N LEU A 32 -24.67 -20.23 -15.57
CA LEU A 32 -24.93 -21.39 -14.72
C LEU A 32 -24.16 -22.59 -15.26
N ARG A 33 -23.57 -23.37 -14.38
CA ARG A 33 -23.01 -24.68 -14.68
C ARG A 33 -23.68 -25.70 -13.78
N ASP A 34 -24.20 -26.76 -14.42
CA ASP A 34 -24.95 -27.83 -13.75
C ASP A 34 -23.99 -28.76 -13.00
N ASP A 35 -23.38 -28.24 -11.97
CA ASP A 35 -22.66 -28.99 -10.95
C ASP A 35 -23.58 -29.31 -9.77
N ASP A 36 -23.17 -30.12 -8.83
CA ASP A 36 -23.90 -30.37 -7.59
C ASP A 36 -23.07 -29.85 -6.39
N PRO A 37 -23.40 -28.67 -5.84
CA PRO A 37 -24.48 -27.73 -6.21
C PRO A 37 -24.19 -26.95 -7.51
N THR A 38 -25.24 -26.40 -8.14
CA THR A 38 -25.13 -25.51 -9.31
C THR A 38 -24.20 -24.34 -9.02
N VAL A 39 -23.22 -24.14 -9.89
CA VAL A 39 -22.26 -23.01 -9.78
C VAL A 39 -22.79 -21.82 -10.56
N VAL A 40 -22.83 -20.68 -9.91
CA VAL A 40 -23.28 -19.40 -10.47
C VAL A 40 -22.08 -18.49 -10.72
N VAL A 41 -21.86 -18.13 -11.99
CA VAL A 41 -20.87 -17.12 -12.37
C VAL A 41 -21.56 -15.81 -12.77
N ILE A 42 -21.02 -14.67 -12.30
CA ILE A 42 -21.50 -13.34 -12.67
C ILE A 42 -20.38 -12.57 -13.35
N GLY A 43 -20.70 -11.94 -14.48
CA GLY A 43 -19.79 -11.05 -15.20
C GLY A 43 -20.33 -9.61 -15.20
N GLU A 44 -19.48 -8.66 -14.85
CA GLU A 44 -19.75 -7.23 -14.97
C GLU A 44 -18.83 -6.60 -16.03
N LEU A 45 -19.40 -5.77 -16.89
CA LEU A 45 -18.75 -5.19 -18.07
C LEU A 45 -18.63 -3.68 -17.91
N LYS A 46 -17.45 -3.13 -18.21
CA LYS A 46 -17.22 -1.67 -18.20
C LYS A 46 -16.27 -1.29 -19.31
N LEU A 47 -16.37 -0.05 -19.81
CA LEU A 47 -15.45 0.47 -20.83
C LEU A 47 -14.05 0.76 -20.31
N SER A 48 -13.83 0.66 -19.01
CA SER A 48 -12.51 0.84 -18.39
C SER A 48 -12.41 0.15 -17.03
N PHE A 49 -11.18 -0.26 -16.68
CA PHE A 49 -10.87 -0.74 -15.34
C PHE A 49 -10.87 0.42 -14.35
N ASN A 50 -11.98 0.68 -13.68
CA ASN A 50 -12.17 1.75 -12.73
C ASN A 50 -12.72 1.25 -11.39
N LEU A 51 -12.90 2.14 -10.42
CA LEU A 51 -13.45 1.76 -9.11
C LEU A 51 -14.90 1.29 -9.21
N GLU A 52 -15.69 1.88 -10.10
CA GLU A 52 -17.10 1.52 -10.29
C GLU A 52 -17.26 0.05 -10.67
N LEU A 53 -16.41 -0.46 -11.57
CA LEU A 53 -16.38 -1.88 -11.92
C LEU A 53 -16.10 -2.77 -10.69
N ILE A 54 -15.20 -2.36 -9.80
CA ILE A 54 -14.93 -3.07 -8.54
C ILE A 54 -16.15 -3.06 -7.62
N LEU A 55 -16.82 -1.90 -7.48
CA LEU A 55 -18.00 -1.78 -6.63
C LEU A 55 -19.16 -2.64 -7.13
N GLN A 56 -19.38 -2.68 -8.45
CA GLN A 56 -20.35 -3.61 -9.05
C GLN A 56 -20.02 -5.07 -8.68
N GLY A 57 -18.73 -5.46 -8.78
CA GLY A 57 -18.31 -6.80 -8.33
C GLY A 57 -18.60 -7.06 -6.85
N VAL A 58 -18.39 -6.08 -5.98
CA VAL A 58 -18.69 -6.20 -4.54
C VAL A 58 -20.20 -6.44 -4.32
N ASP A 59 -21.05 -5.72 -5.04
CA ASP A 59 -22.51 -5.89 -4.96
C ASP A 59 -22.96 -7.31 -5.38
N ARG A 60 -22.17 -8.02 -6.18
CA ARG A 60 -22.46 -9.37 -6.66
C ARG A 60 -21.93 -10.49 -5.78
N LEU A 61 -21.05 -10.21 -4.81
CA LEU A 61 -20.43 -11.24 -3.96
C LEU A 61 -21.41 -12.13 -3.20
N SER A 62 -22.60 -11.62 -2.90
CA SER A 62 -23.66 -12.40 -2.23
C SER A 62 -24.55 -13.22 -3.19
N LEU A 63 -24.34 -13.09 -4.49
CA LEU A 63 -25.23 -13.65 -5.52
C LEU A 63 -24.59 -14.76 -6.34
N GLY A 64 -23.26 -14.75 -6.49
CA GLY A 64 -22.53 -15.69 -7.31
C GLY A 64 -21.34 -16.33 -6.60
N ASP A 65 -20.96 -17.51 -7.09
CA ASP A 65 -19.79 -18.24 -6.61
C ASP A 65 -18.50 -17.70 -7.22
N GLU A 66 -18.58 -17.22 -8.47
CA GLU A 66 -17.47 -16.59 -9.17
C GLU A 66 -17.92 -15.22 -9.73
N ILE A 67 -17.11 -14.20 -9.50
CA ILE A 67 -17.35 -12.85 -10.03
C ILE A 67 -16.23 -12.49 -10.98
N TRP A 68 -16.58 -12.19 -12.21
CA TRP A 68 -15.65 -11.75 -13.26
C TRP A 68 -15.91 -10.31 -13.67
N LEU A 69 -14.87 -9.52 -13.67
CA LEU A 69 -14.87 -8.12 -14.09
C LEU A 69 -14.16 -8.01 -15.43
N ALA A 70 -14.81 -7.42 -16.43
CA ALA A 70 -14.27 -7.33 -17.77
C ALA A 70 -14.25 -5.90 -18.31
N ALA A 71 -13.14 -5.53 -18.92
CA ALA A 71 -13.00 -4.26 -19.64
C ALA A 71 -12.05 -4.39 -20.82
N PRO A 72 -12.08 -3.42 -21.79
CA PRO A 72 -11.15 -3.42 -22.89
C PRO A 72 -9.71 -3.25 -22.43
N LEU A 73 -8.78 -3.95 -23.07
CA LEU A 73 -7.36 -3.68 -22.93
C LEU A 73 -7.00 -2.33 -23.55
N SER A 74 -6.18 -1.56 -22.88
CA SER A 74 -5.70 -0.28 -23.41
C SER A 74 -4.77 -0.49 -24.60
N ALA A 75 -4.92 0.33 -25.64
CA ALA A 75 -4.15 0.20 -26.89
C ALA A 75 -2.62 0.30 -26.69
N ARG A 76 -2.16 0.93 -25.62
CA ARG A 76 -0.74 1.15 -25.31
C ARG A 76 -0.25 0.40 -24.08
N GLY A 77 -1.04 -0.49 -23.52
CA GLY A 77 -0.69 -1.21 -22.28
C GLY A 77 -0.50 -0.32 -21.05
N LYS A 78 -1.00 0.92 -21.10
CA LYS A 78 -0.85 1.91 -20.01
C LYS A 78 -2.10 2.02 -19.14
N GLY A 79 -3.08 1.14 -19.31
CA GLY A 79 -4.30 1.12 -18.54
C GLY A 79 -4.11 0.44 -17.17
N ARG A 80 -5.18 0.48 -16.36
CA ARG A 80 -5.18 -0.15 -15.03
C ARG A 80 -5.11 -1.67 -15.07
N GLU A 81 -5.32 -2.28 -16.23
CA GLU A 81 -5.10 -3.70 -16.46
C GLU A 81 -3.66 -4.13 -16.11
N ASN A 82 -2.70 -3.22 -16.21
CA ASN A 82 -1.30 -3.46 -15.86
C ASN A 82 -0.89 -2.87 -14.50
N ASP A 83 -1.80 -2.19 -13.78
CA ASP A 83 -1.51 -1.70 -12.42
C ASP A 83 -1.52 -2.87 -11.42
N PRO A 84 -0.36 -3.19 -10.80
CA PRO A 84 -0.28 -4.28 -9.82
C PRO A 84 -1.22 -4.08 -8.62
N ARG A 85 -1.53 -2.83 -8.25
CA ARG A 85 -2.42 -2.52 -7.13
C ARG A 85 -3.86 -2.86 -7.49
N TYR A 86 -4.31 -2.57 -8.72
CA TYR A 86 -5.64 -2.92 -9.20
C TYR A 86 -5.82 -4.44 -9.26
N ARG A 87 -4.85 -5.15 -9.86
CA ARG A 87 -4.85 -6.62 -9.90
C ARG A 87 -4.83 -7.25 -8.50
N ASN A 88 -4.04 -6.69 -7.59
CA ASN A 88 -3.99 -7.17 -6.20
C ASN A 88 -5.30 -6.89 -5.45
N LEU A 89 -6.01 -5.80 -5.74
CA LEU A 89 -7.32 -5.53 -5.18
C LEU A 89 -8.32 -6.59 -5.65
N CYS A 90 -8.37 -6.89 -6.96
CA CYS A 90 -9.22 -7.96 -7.49
C CYS A 90 -8.93 -9.31 -6.83
N ARG A 91 -7.64 -9.70 -6.71
CA ARG A 91 -7.25 -10.94 -6.02
C ARG A 91 -7.73 -10.99 -4.56
N ARG A 92 -7.64 -9.87 -3.84
CA ARG A 92 -8.05 -9.80 -2.43
C ARG A 92 -9.56 -9.91 -2.25
N LEU A 93 -10.31 -9.46 -3.25
CA LEU A 93 -11.77 -9.55 -3.28
C LEU A 93 -12.26 -10.87 -3.88
N GLY A 94 -11.37 -11.72 -4.39
CA GLY A 94 -11.72 -12.99 -5.04
C GLY A 94 -12.26 -12.80 -6.45
N PHE A 95 -12.07 -11.64 -7.08
CA PHE A 95 -12.57 -11.37 -8.43
C PHE A 95 -11.63 -11.90 -9.51
N GLY A 96 -12.20 -12.51 -10.53
CA GLY A 96 -11.57 -12.68 -11.82
C GLY A 96 -11.49 -11.34 -12.57
N LEU A 97 -10.45 -11.14 -13.34
CA LEU A 97 -10.28 -9.94 -14.16
C LEU A 97 -9.96 -10.33 -15.58
N LEU A 98 -10.79 -9.88 -16.52
CA LEU A 98 -10.67 -10.16 -17.95
C LEU A 98 -10.32 -8.88 -18.72
N GLY A 99 -9.30 -8.97 -19.55
CA GLY A 99 -8.99 -7.97 -20.55
C GLY A 99 -9.52 -8.39 -21.93
N VAL A 100 -10.29 -7.54 -22.59
CA VAL A 100 -10.80 -7.81 -23.93
C VAL A 100 -10.06 -6.98 -24.95
N SER A 101 -9.42 -7.63 -25.93
CA SER A 101 -8.72 -6.96 -27.01
C SER A 101 -9.71 -6.36 -28.03
N LYS A 102 -9.24 -5.46 -28.90
CA LYS A 102 -10.06 -4.87 -29.98
C LYS A 102 -10.65 -5.89 -30.95
N VAL A 103 -10.00 -7.04 -31.08
CA VAL A 103 -10.46 -8.14 -31.96
C VAL A 103 -11.32 -9.16 -31.21
N GLY A 104 -11.70 -8.87 -29.96
CA GLY A 104 -12.56 -9.75 -29.15
C GLY A 104 -11.83 -10.92 -28.48
N HIS A 105 -10.49 -10.96 -28.50
CA HIS A 105 -9.75 -11.95 -27.72
C HIS A 105 -9.80 -11.59 -26.25
N VAL A 106 -10.09 -12.59 -25.39
CA VAL A 106 -10.19 -12.44 -23.93
C VAL A 106 -8.94 -12.98 -23.26
N GLU A 107 -8.29 -12.14 -22.46
CA GLU A 107 -7.12 -12.48 -21.63
C GLU A 107 -7.50 -12.52 -20.16
N VAL A 108 -7.11 -13.57 -19.43
CA VAL A 108 -7.26 -13.67 -17.98
C VAL A 108 -6.13 -12.93 -17.31
N LEU A 109 -6.42 -11.76 -16.73
CA LEU A 109 -5.46 -10.93 -16.00
C LEU A 109 -5.34 -11.36 -14.53
N VAL A 110 -6.45 -11.82 -13.96
CA VAL A 110 -6.55 -12.36 -12.59
C VAL A 110 -7.57 -13.49 -12.59
N SER A 111 -7.21 -14.62 -11.99
CA SER A 111 -8.16 -15.71 -11.73
C SER A 111 -9.01 -15.41 -10.50
N PRO A 112 -10.31 -15.80 -10.45
CA PRO A 112 -11.17 -15.59 -9.29
C PRO A 112 -10.78 -16.43 -8.07
N VAL A 113 -9.87 -17.40 -8.22
CA VAL A 113 -9.32 -18.15 -7.08
C VAL A 113 -8.31 -17.29 -6.35
N ALA A 114 -8.73 -16.67 -5.26
CA ALA A 114 -7.87 -15.81 -4.47
C ALA A 114 -7.11 -16.60 -3.40
N PRO A 115 -5.79 -16.68 -3.47
CA PRO A 115 -5.00 -17.05 -2.30
C PRO A 115 -5.13 -15.93 -1.26
N THR A 116 -5.43 -16.28 0.00
CA THR A 116 -5.42 -15.33 1.12
C THR A 116 -4.09 -14.54 1.10
N PRO A 117 -4.11 -13.21 1.07
CA PRO A 117 -2.89 -12.41 0.99
C PRO A 117 -1.97 -12.73 2.15
N ARG A 118 -0.77 -13.22 1.88
CA ARG A 118 0.23 -13.48 2.91
C ARG A 118 0.68 -12.16 3.53
N LYS A 119 0.67 -12.11 4.87
CA LYS A 119 1.27 -10.99 5.61
C LYS A 119 2.78 -10.99 5.31
N ASP A 120 3.36 -9.81 5.09
CA ASP A 120 4.80 -9.64 5.00
C ASP A 120 5.38 -9.46 6.42
N PRO A 121 5.99 -10.50 7.01
CA PRO A 121 6.48 -10.44 8.39
C PRO A 121 7.58 -9.38 8.56
N ARG A 122 8.41 -9.17 7.53
CA ARG A 122 9.52 -8.19 7.58
C ARG A 122 8.99 -6.76 7.58
N ARG A 123 8.02 -6.45 6.72
CA ARG A 123 7.39 -5.11 6.71
C ARG A 123 6.63 -4.86 7.99
N ARG A 124 5.90 -5.86 8.48
CA ARG A 124 5.18 -5.78 9.75
C ARG A 124 6.13 -5.52 10.93
N SER A 125 7.24 -6.26 11.03
CA SER A 125 8.23 -6.07 12.08
C SER A 125 8.80 -4.64 12.07
N ARG A 126 9.21 -4.14 10.89
CA ARG A 126 9.71 -2.76 10.76
C ARG A 126 8.69 -1.70 11.22
N LEU A 127 7.41 -1.91 10.90
CA LEU A 127 6.34 -1.01 11.33
C LEU A 127 6.19 -1.00 12.86
N VAL A 128 6.17 -2.19 13.46
CA VAL A 128 6.07 -2.35 14.92
C VAL A 128 7.29 -1.76 15.62
N ASP A 129 8.49 -2.00 15.08
CA ASP A 129 9.74 -1.46 15.64
C ASP A 129 9.78 0.06 15.57
N GLU A 130 9.37 0.65 14.44
CA GLU A 130 9.26 2.11 14.30
C GLU A 130 8.26 2.68 15.32
N HIS A 131 7.06 2.07 15.44
CA HIS A 131 6.04 2.50 16.39
C HIS A 131 6.55 2.46 17.83
N LYS A 132 7.17 1.34 18.24
CA LYS A 132 7.67 1.17 19.62
C LYS A 132 8.84 2.11 19.96
N ARG A 133 9.69 2.44 18.98
CA ARG A 133 10.88 3.29 19.17
C ARG A 133 10.56 4.77 19.08
N ARG A 134 9.49 5.15 18.41
CA ARG A 134 9.07 6.54 18.27
C ARG A 134 8.55 7.05 19.61
N ARG A 135 9.06 8.17 20.07
CA ARG A 135 8.61 8.84 21.30
C ARG A 135 7.50 9.82 20.94
N GLY A 136 6.35 9.67 21.57
CA GLY A 136 5.17 10.49 21.32
C GLY A 136 4.60 10.34 19.92
N ASP A 137 3.71 11.24 19.54
CA ASP A 137 3.10 11.33 18.21
C ASP A 137 3.43 12.70 17.57
N PRO A 138 4.68 12.89 17.10
CA PRO A 138 5.17 14.18 16.65
C PRO A 138 4.72 14.57 15.24
N ALA A 139 3.90 13.75 14.57
CA ALA A 139 3.45 14.01 13.21
C ALA A 139 1.97 13.69 13.04
N LEU A 140 1.20 14.66 12.60
CA LEU A 140 -0.20 14.43 12.22
C LEU A 140 -0.29 13.51 11.01
N GLY A 141 -1.10 12.45 11.11
CA GLY A 141 -1.36 11.54 10.01
C GLY A 141 -1.93 12.30 8.79
N GLY A 142 -1.56 11.83 7.58
CA GLY A 142 -2.03 12.44 6.32
C GLY A 142 -1.25 13.67 5.86
N SER A 143 -0.24 14.14 6.61
CA SER A 143 0.62 15.24 6.16
C SER A 143 1.44 14.82 4.94
N THR A 144 1.46 15.65 3.90
CA THR A 144 2.24 15.44 2.68
C THR A 144 3.32 16.49 2.53
N ARG A 145 4.44 16.14 1.88
CA ARG A 145 5.56 17.04 1.54
C ARG A 145 6.35 17.62 2.73
N LYS A 146 6.10 17.19 3.96
CA LYS A 146 6.91 17.56 5.12
C LYS A 146 7.81 16.39 5.52
N PRO A 147 9.06 16.63 5.92
CA PRO A 147 9.90 15.56 6.46
C PRO A 147 9.28 14.96 7.72
N ILE A 148 9.20 13.64 7.81
CA ILE A 148 8.57 12.94 8.92
C ILE A 148 9.55 12.79 10.08
N MET A 149 9.06 12.98 11.31
CA MET A 149 9.81 12.69 12.54
C MET A 149 9.77 11.17 12.81
N THR A 150 10.78 10.47 12.31
CA THR A 150 10.96 9.03 12.56
C THR A 150 11.68 8.77 13.88
N ALA A 151 11.56 7.55 14.42
CA ALA A 151 12.35 7.15 15.60
C ALA A 151 13.87 7.35 15.39
N TYR A 152 14.38 7.03 14.19
CA TYR A 152 15.78 7.27 13.86
C TYR A 152 16.11 8.77 13.87
N ARG A 153 15.24 9.64 13.35
CA ARG A 153 15.47 11.10 13.39
C ARG A 153 15.45 11.64 14.80
N GLN A 154 14.54 11.17 15.66
CA GLN A 154 14.51 11.53 17.08
C GLN A 154 15.83 11.18 17.78
N GLN A 155 16.34 9.98 17.55
CA GLN A 155 17.61 9.53 18.12
C GLN A 155 18.80 10.32 17.56
N ALA A 156 18.80 10.61 16.24
CA ALA A 156 19.85 11.44 15.62
C ALA A 156 19.84 12.87 16.18
N LEU A 157 18.66 13.46 16.41
CA LEU A 157 18.55 14.77 17.08
C LEU A 157 19.02 14.73 18.53
N ALA A 158 18.74 13.66 19.27
CA ALA A 158 19.26 13.49 20.63
C ALA A 158 20.79 13.41 20.65
N CYS A 159 21.40 12.68 19.72
CA CYS A 159 22.85 12.68 19.55
C CYS A 159 23.39 14.08 19.19
N ALA A 160 22.74 14.77 18.23
CA ALA A 160 23.12 16.10 17.82
C ALA A 160 23.02 17.10 18.97
N ALA A 161 21.97 17.08 19.75
CA ALA A 161 21.79 17.93 20.93
C ALA A 161 22.90 17.70 21.99
N ALA A 162 23.22 16.44 22.26
CA ALA A 162 24.29 16.10 23.21
C ALA A 162 25.69 16.53 22.72
N MET A 163 25.86 16.71 21.39
CA MET A 163 27.12 17.15 20.77
C MET A 163 27.14 18.66 20.46
N SER A 164 26.11 19.40 20.84
CA SER A 164 26.01 20.84 20.48
C SER A 164 27.14 21.70 21.02
N ALA A 165 27.67 21.37 22.20
CA ALA A 165 28.73 22.14 22.85
C ALA A 165 30.15 21.72 22.44
N ALA A 166 30.38 20.43 22.17
CA ALA A 166 31.69 19.89 21.84
C ALA A 166 31.63 18.53 21.13
N PRO A 167 32.67 18.14 20.38
CA PRO A 167 32.82 16.81 19.83
C PRO A 167 32.74 15.72 20.90
N GLN A 168 32.14 14.59 20.60
CA GLN A 168 31.87 13.52 21.56
C GLN A 168 32.28 12.15 21.00
N ARG A 169 32.52 11.19 21.87
CA ARG A 169 32.71 9.80 21.51
C ARG A 169 31.35 9.07 21.57
N PRO A 170 31.10 8.07 20.71
CA PRO A 170 29.81 7.31 20.72
C PRO A 170 29.49 6.74 22.10
N ARG A 171 30.49 6.32 22.87
CA ARG A 171 30.28 5.75 24.21
C ARG A 171 29.75 6.80 25.21
N ASP A 172 30.12 8.05 25.06
CA ASP A 172 29.74 9.12 25.98
C ASP A 172 28.28 9.59 25.70
N LEU A 173 27.80 9.31 24.51
CA LEU A 173 26.40 9.56 24.08
C LEU A 173 25.41 8.45 24.47
N LYS A 174 25.88 7.27 24.89
CA LYS A 174 25.01 6.12 25.20
C LYS A 174 23.91 6.42 26.23
N PRO A 175 24.12 7.23 27.28
CA PRO A 175 23.05 7.51 28.25
C PRO A 175 21.83 8.21 27.63
N SER A 176 22.05 9.10 26.66
CA SER A 176 20.99 9.83 25.95
C SER A 176 20.57 9.16 24.64
N CYS A 177 21.46 8.38 24.03
CA CYS A 177 21.24 7.69 22.77
C CYS A 177 21.93 6.31 22.75
N PRO A 178 21.26 5.23 23.16
CA PRO A 178 21.85 3.88 23.20
C PRO A 178 22.44 3.41 21.88
N ASP A 179 21.86 3.82 20.76
CA ASP A 179 22.27 3.49 19.40
C ASP A 179 23.28 4.51 18.79
N ALA A 180 23.89 5.39 19.59
CA ALA A 180 24.76 6.48 19.12
C ALA A 180 25.84 6.03 18.14
N GLN A 181 26.56 4.93 18.42
CA GLN A 181 27.59 4.41 17.53
C GLN A 181 27.07 4.12 16.14
N LYS A 182 25.89 3.51 16.06
CA LYS A 182 25.24 3.12 14.80
C LYS A 182 24.72 4.34 14.02
N ILE A 183 24.21 5.34 14.74
CA ILE A 183 23.69 6.58 14.17
C ILE A 183 24.81 7.40 13.60
N LEU A 184 25.89 7.62 14.36
CA LEU A 184 27.06 8.38 13.92
C LEU A 184 27.77 7.72 12.75
N HIS A 185 27.91 6.39 12.76
CA HIS A 185 28.53 5.65 11.67
C HIS A 185 27.70 5.68 10.39
N ARG A 186 26.37 5.47 10.47
CA ARG A 186 25.47 5.50 9.31
C ARG A 186 25.26 6.89 8.75
N ASN A 187 25.23 7.89 9.60
CA ASN A 187 25.12 9.30 9.27
C ASN A 187 24.12 9.63 8.14
N VAL A 188 22.93 9.05 8.20
CA VAL A 188 21.92 9.09 7.12
C VAL A 188 21.58 10.51 6.67
N TYR A 189 21.66 11.48 7.57
CA TYR A 189 21.33 12.88 7.31
C TYR A 189 22.54 13.78 7.05
N GLY A 190 23.77 13.26 7.12
CA GLY A 190 24.99 14.07 7.00
C GLY A 190 25.20 15.05 8.15
N TRP A 191 24.61 14.81 9.34
CA TRP A 191 24.67 15.73 10.49
C TRP A 191 25.95 15.61 11.31
N PHE A 192 26.72 14.55 11.09
CA PHE A 192 27.90 14.21 11.87
C PHE A 192 29.13 14.09 10.97
N GLU A 193 30.27 14.51 11.47
CA GLU A 193 31.55 14.29 10.84
C GLU A 193 32.55 13.72 11.85
N ARG A 194 33.59 13.08 11.36
CA ARG A 194 34.63 12.52 12.19
C ARG A 194 35.70 13.57 12.41
N ALA A 195 35.77 14.16 13.62
CA ALA A 195 36.76 15.13 13.97
C ALA A 195 38.16 14.47 14.22
N GLU A 196 38.16 13.32 14.93
CA GLU A 196 39.35 12.55 15.25
C GLU A 196 39.01 11.05 15.28
N ARG A 197 40.00 10.18 15.51
CA ARG A 197 39.79 8.75 15.66
C ARG A 197 38.82 8.44 16.82
N GLY A 198 37.61 8.05 16.49
CA GLY A 198 36.55 7.69 17.44
C GLY A 198 35.85 8.88 18.09
N VAL A 199 36.10 10.12 17.62
CA VAL A 199 35.42 11.35 18.04
C VAL A 199 34.63 11.93 16.87
N TYR A 200 33.42 12.34 17.13
CA TYR A 200 32.52 12.93 16.13
C TYR A 200 32.13 14.35 16.54
N ALA A 201 31.91 15.20 15.54
CA ALA A 201 31.41 16.55 15.67
C ALA A 201 30.13 16.75 14.84
N LEU A 202 29.44 17.85 15.12
CA LEU A 202 28.32 18.29 14.28
C LEU A 202 28.82 19.02 13.04
N THR A 203 28.25 18.67 11.90
CA THR A 203 28.34 19.48 10.68
C THR A 203 27.47 20.72 10.79
N GLU A 204 27.62 21.68 9.86
CA GLU A 204 26.71 22.82 9.76
C GLU A 204 25.27 22.39 9.50
N THR A 205 25.07 21.33 8.68
CA THR A 205 23.74 20.71 8.45
C THR A 205 23.16 20.15 9.76
N GLY A 206 24.01 19.57 10.62
CA GLY A 206 23.58 19.07 11.92
C GLY A 206 23.14 20.17 12.87
N ARG A 207 23.87 21.32 12.89
CA ARG A 207 23.50 22.52 13.66
C ARG A 207 22.17 23.12 13.17
N SER A 208 22.01 23.27 11.87
CA SER A 208 20.78 23.75 11.24
C SER A 208 19.58 22.83 11.53
N ALA A 209 19.81 21.51 11.57
CA ALA A 209 18.77 20.56 11.91
C ALA A 209 18.28 20.71 13.35
N LEU A 210 19.18 20.96 14.32
CA LEU A 210 18.80 21.24 15.71
C LEU A 210 17.91 22.49 15.81
N ALA A 211 18.22 23.54 15.07
CA ALA A 211 17.39 24.76 15.06
C ALA A 211 16.02 24.53 14.43
N THR A 212 15.95 23.69 13.37
CA THR A 212 14.71 23.43 12.63
C THR A 212 13.76 22.47 13.38
N TRP A 213 14.32 21.49 14.11
CA TRP A 213 13.59 20.42 14.76
C TRP A 213 13.53 20.59 16.28
N GLN A 214 13.42 21.82 16.78
CA GLN A 214 13.17 22.02 18.20
C GLN A 214 11.93 21.25 18.62
N PRO A 215 11.94 20.51 19.74
CA PRO A 215 10.72 19.90 20.25
C PRO A 215 9.72 21.03 20.54
N GLU A 216 8.56 20.97 19.90
CA GLU A 216 7.43 21.78 20.37
C GLU A 216 7.25 21.51 21.87
N PRO A 217 7.05 22.56 22.69
CA PRO A 217 6.78 22.37 24.10
C PRO A 217 5.54 21.44 24.21
N ALA A 218 5.67 20.38 25.01
CA ALA A 218 4.63 19.41 25.22
C ALA A 218 3.30 20.13 25.45
N VAL A 219 2.36 19.93 24.53
CA VAL A 219 0.97 20.38 24.72
C VAL A 219 0.52 19.74 26.02
N ARG A 220 0.28 20.59 27.05
CA ARG A 220 -0.29 20.15 28.31
C ARG A 220 -1.58 19.41 27.95
N GLU A 221 -1.64 18.14 28.32
CA GLU A 221 -2.90 17.40 28.35
C GLU A 221 -3.91 18.28 29.09
N LEU A 222 -4.91 18.76 28.34
CA LEU A 222 -6.10 19.34 28.94
C LEU A 222 -6.73 18.20 29.73
N SER A 223 -6.53 18.21 31.05
CA SER A 223 -7.28 17.41 32.01
C SER A 223 -8.75 17.69 31.75
N ILE A 224 -9.42 16.77 31.06
CA ILE A 224 -10.87 16.70 31.08
C ILE A 224 -11.17 16.12 32.47
N GLY A 225 -11.49 17.00 33.41
CA GLY A 225 -11.97 16.63 34.73
C GLY A 225 -13.32 15.92 34.63
N PRO A 226 -13.72 15.20 35.72
CA PRO A 226 -14.85 14.29 35.74
C PRO A 226 -16.20 14.95 35.51
#